data_69bcbe219ca77aa8b3776c51a24c4ce5
#
_entry.id   69bcbe219ca77aa8b3776c51a24c4ce5
#
_cell.length_a   1.000
_cell.length_b   1.000
_cell.length_c   1.000
_cell.angle_alpha   90.00
_cell.angle_beta   90.00
_cell.angle_gamma   90.00
#
_symmetry.space_group_name_H-M   'P 1'
#
loop_
_entity.id
_entity.type
_entity.pdbx_description
1 polymer ?
#
loop_
_entity_poly.entity_id
_entity_poly.type
_entity_poly.pdbx_seq_one_letter_code
_entity_poly.pdbx_strand_id
1 'polypeptide(L)'
;MEYWQKDIETMNREDLKKLQFERLRKTIEAAGNSPFYSKVFKENGITADSIQSLDDLQKIPFTTKDDLRNNYPYGMAAIPIKDCVRIHSSSGTTGNPTVVLHSAKDLDQWANQVARCMYMVGIRDTDVFQNTSGYGMFTGGLGFQYGAEKLGCLTVPAAAGNTKRQIKFITDFGTTCLHIIPSYATRLAEVMYEMGLDPRRDTKLHTVCIGAEPHSEEQRRRIEQLLGVKAYNCFGMSEMNGPGVAFECTEQNGLHIWEDNVIVEIIDPVTLQPVKEGEVGEMVLTTINREAMPLLRYRTRDLTCVLPGECPCGRTHKRLARFKGRSDDMIILKGVNLFPIQIEKILMQFKELGSNYLITIETVGNNDEMLIEVELSDLFTDDYSVLQRLTKEITRQLKDELLLTPHLKLV
;
A
#
# COMPACT_ATOMS: atom_id res chain seq x y z
N MET A 1 -5.21 -23.84 -8.60
CA MET A 1 -5.22 -22.69 -7.69
C MET A 1 -6.54 -22.61 -6.96
N GLU A 2 -6.54 -22.08 -5.75
CA GLU A 2 -7.73 -21.91 -4.94
C GLU A 2 -8.12 -20.42 -4.88
N TYR A 3 -9.43 -20.16 -4.71
CA TYR A 3 -10.01 -18.83 -4.68
C TYR A 3 -10.92 -18.69 -3.46
N TRP A 4 -10.93 -17.52 -2.83
CA TRP A 4 -11.87 -17.20 -1.76
C TRP A 4 -13.29 -17.03 -2.29
N GLN A 5 -13.41 -16.30 -3.41
CA GLN A 5 -14.67 -16.05 -4.14
C GLN A 5 -14.45 -16.26 -5.64
N LYS A 6 -14.39 -17.52 -6.06
CA LYS A 6 -14.03 -17.90 -7.43
C LYS A 6 -14.80 -17.12 -8.49
N ASP A 7 -16.12 -17.02 -8.35
CA ASP A 7 -16.97 -16.37 -9.34
C ASP A 7 -16.65 -14.88 -9.54
N ILE A 8 -16.15 -14.22 -8.49
CA ILE A 8 -15.71 -12.82 -8.57
C ILE A 8 -14.27 -12.74 -9.06
N GLU A 9 -13.37 -13.52 -8.48
CA GLU A 9 -11.92 -13.44 -8.75
C GLU A 9 -11.56 -13.86 -10.18
N THR A 10 -12.39 -14.69 -10.81
CA THR A 10 -12.19 -15.19 -12.19
C THR A 10 -13.30 -14.76 -13.15
N MET A 11 -14.08 -13.73 -12.77
CA MET A 11 -15.14 -13.18 -13.61
C MET A 11 -14.57 -12.66 -14.93
N ASN A 12 -15.19 -12.99 -16.06
CA ASN A 12 -14.72 -12.49 -17.35
C ASN A 12 -14.83 -10.97 -17.43
N ARG A 13 -14.03 -10.36 -18.30
CA ARG A 13 -13.88 -8.89 -18.37
C ARG A 13 -15.18 -8.15 -18.71
N GLU A 14 -16.06 -8.76 -19.52
CA GLU A 14 -17.31 -8.12 -19.90
C GLU A 14 -18.32 -8.09 -18.76
N ASP A 15 -18.47 -9.19 -18.03
CA ASP A 15 -19.36 -9.25 -16.87
C ASP A 15 -18.83 -8.39 -15.72
N LEU A 16 -17.51 -8.33 -15.55
CA LEU A 16 -16.89 -7.44 -14.56
C LEU A 16 -17.17 -5.95 -14.89
N LYS A 17 -17.09 -5.55 -16.17
CA LYS A 17 -17.45 -4.19 -16.60
C LYS A 17 -18.93 -3.88 -16.36
N LYS A 18 -19.83 -4.83 -16.61
CA LYS A 18 -21.26 -4.68 -16.30
C LYS A 18 -21.47 -4.47 -14.80
N LEU A 19 -20.86 -5.34 -13.98
CA LEU A 19 -20.91 -5.20 -12.52
C LEU A 19 -20.38 -3.86 -12.04
N GLN A 20 -19.23 -3.41 -12.57
CA GLN A 20 -18.67 -2.10 -12.25
C GLN A 20 -19.63 -0.97 -12.60
N PHE A 21 -20.25 -1.02 -13.77
CA PHE A 21 -21.18 0.01 -14.21
C PHE A 21 -22.45 0.06 -13.34
N GLU A 22 -23.04 -1.10 -13.04
CA GLU A 22 -24.19 -1.18 -12.13
C GLU A 22 -23.89 -0.62 -10.75
N ARG A 23 -22.72 -0.97 -10.21
CA ARG A 23 -22.27 -0.47 -8.90
C ARG A 23 -21.94 1.02 -8.94
N LEU A 24 -21.31 1.49 -10.03
CA LEU A 24 -21.00 2.91 -10.21
C LEU A 24 -22.27 3.79 -10.17
N ARG A 25 -23.32 3.39 -10.89
CA ARG A 25 -24.60 4.14 -10.88
C ARG A 25 -25.17 4.25 -9.48
N LYS A 26 -25.23 3.13 -8.73
CA LYS A 26 -25.68 3.13 -7.33
C LYS A 26 -24.79 3.98 -6.43
N THR A 27 -23.49 3.98 -6.68
CA THR A 27 -22.52 4.78 -5.93
C THR A 27 -22.70 6.29 -6.19
N ILE A 28 -22.99 6.69 -7.44
CA ILE A 28 -23.28 8.10 -7.78
C ILE A 28 -24.55 8.56 -7.07
N GLU A 29 -25.61 7.76 -7.09
CA GLU A 29 -26.86 8.06 -6.36
C GLU A 29 -26.59 8.22 -4.86
N ALA A 30 -25.86 7.29 -4.25
CA ALA A 30 -25.50 7.34 -2.84
C ALA A 30 -24.61 8.56 -2.52
N ALA A 31 -23.57 8.81 -3.31
CA ALA A 31 -22.66 9.94 -3.13
C ALA A 31 -23.39 11.28 -3.14
N GLY A 32 -24.41 11.45 -3.99
CA GLY A 32 -25.25 12.65 -4.07
C GLY A 32 -25.96 13.01 -2.76
N ASN A 33 -26.08 12.10 -1.80
CA ASN A 33 -26.61 12.37 -0.47
C ASN A 33 -25.61 13.08 0.46
N SER A 34 -24.29 13.06 0.13
CA SER A 34 -23.31 13.77 0.94
C SER A 34 -23.33 15.28 0.63
N PRO A 35 -23.09 16.14 1.62
CA PRO A 35 -23.01 17.58 1.39
C PRO A 35 -22.02 17.96 0.29
N PHE A 36 -20.85 17.32 0.26
CA PHE A 36 -19.81 17.59 -0.73
C PHE A 36 -20.25 17.21 -2.14
N TYR A 37 -20.62 15.96 -2.40
CA TYR A 37 -20.99 15.55 -3.76
C TYR A 37 -22.32 16.11 -4.23
N SER A 38 -23.26 16.40 -3.33
CA SER A 38 -24.49 17.12 -3.68
C SER A 38 -24.20 18.47 -4.33
N LYS A 39 -23.23 19.20 -3.75
CA LYS A 39 -22.76 20.48 -4.31
C LYS A 39 -22.04 20.26 -5.64
N VAL A 40 -21.05 19.35 -5.69
CA VAL A 40 -20.27 19.05 -6.90
C VAL A 40 -21.17 18.64 -8.05
N PHE A 41 -22.14 17.76 -7.80
CA PHE A 41 -23.07 17.28 -8.83
C PHE A 41 -23.97 18.39 -9.37
N LYS A 42 -24.49 19.25 -8.49
CA LYS A 42 -25.30 20.41 -8.90
C LYS A 42 -24.50 21.39 -9.76
N GLU A 43 -23.27 21.69 -9.37
CA GLU A 43 -22.39 22.62 -10.09
C GLU A 43 -21.96 22.09 -11.48
N ASN A 44 -21.87 20.78 -11.65
CA ASN A 44 -21.41 20.13 -12.88
C ASN A 44 -22.53 19.45 -13.69
N GLY A 45 -23.79 19.55 -13.27
CA GLY A 45 -24.94 18.95 -13.96
C GLY A 45 -24.88 17.39 -13.96
N ILE A 46 -24.30 16.77 -12.92
CA ILE A 46 -24.12 15.32 -12.84
C ILE A 46 -25.33 14.69 -12.16
N THR A 47 -25.83 13.63 -12.79
CA THR A 47 -26.87 12.73 -12.25
C THR A 47 -26.45 11.30 -12.55
N ALA A 48 -27.07 10.32 -11.89
CA ALA A 48 -26.82 8.92 -12.23
C ALA A 48 -27.16 8.62 -13.71
N ASP A 49 -28.17 9.29 -14.27
CA ASP A 49 -28.58 9.12 -15.67
C ASP A 49 -27.63 9.81 -16.66
N SER A 50 -26.83 10.79 -16.24
CA SER A 50 -25.81 11.41 -17.08
C SER A 50 -24.58 10.51 -17.32
N ILE A 51 -24.46 9.42 -16.55
CA ILE A 51 -23.40 8.42 -16.65
C ILE A 51 -24.00 7.16 -17.28
N GLN A 52 -23.71 6.95 -18.55
CA GLN A 52 -24.25 5.85 -19.36
C GLN A 52 -23.24 4.75 -19.66
N SER A 53 -21.96 4.99 -19.36
CA SER A 53 -20.87 4.04 -19.52
C SER A 53 -19.78 4.28 -18.47
N LEU A 54 -18.82 3.36 -18.36
CA LEU A 54 -17.63 3.57 -17.49
C LEU A 54 -16.77 4.74 -17.99
N ASP A 55 -16.75 5.02 -19.29
CA ASP A 55 -15.98 6.13 -19.88
C ASP A 55 -16.53 7.50 -19.44
N ASP A 56 -17.82 7.56 -19.14
CA ASP A 56 -18.48 8.78 -18.63
C ASP A 56 -18.01 9.16 -17.21
N LEU A 57 -17.30 8.28 -16.52
CA LEU A 57 -16.70 8.58 -15.23
C LEU A 57 -15.82 9.85 -15.29
N GLN A 58 -15.18 10.09 -16.45
CA GLN A 58 -14.37 11.28 -16.68
C GLN A 58 -15.15 12.60 -16.59
N LYS A 59 -16.47 12.59 -16.69
CA LYS A 59 -17.32 13.78 -16.49
C LYS A 59 -17.37 14.22 -15.03
N ILE A 60 -17.05 13.31 -14.09
CA ILE A 60 -17.05 13.60 -12.66
C ILE A 60 -15.71 14.26 -12.31
N PRO A 61 -15.71 15.43 -11.64
CA PRO A 61 -14.48 16.06 -11.17
C PRO A 61 -13.69 15.16 -10.23
N PHE A 62 -12.37 15.35 -10.19
CA PHE A 62 -11.53 14.65 -9.22
C PHE A 62 -11.86 15.06 -7.79
N THR A 63 -11.76 14.10 -6.88
CA THR A 63 -11.73 14.32 -5.44
C THR A 63 -10.28 14.27 -4.96
N THR A 64 -9.91 15.18 -4.08
CA THR A 64 -8.55 15.30 -3.55
C THR A 64 -8.51 15.13 -2.03
N LYS A 65 -7.33 14.98 -1.47
CA LYS A 65 -7.14 14.96 -0.02
C LYS A 65 -7.59 16.26 0.66
N ASP A 66 -7.43 17.38 -0.03
CA ASP A 66 -7.85 18.69 0.49
C ASP A 66 -9.38 18.79 0.53
N ASP A 67 -10.10 18.17 -0.41
CA ASP A 67 -11.56 18.09 -0.33
C ASP A 67 -12.02 17.35 0.92
N LEU A 68 -11.36 16.25 1.28
CA LEU A 68 -11.66 15.53 2.51
C LEU A 68 -11.38 16.37 3.76
N ARG A 69 -10.25 17.09 3.79
CA ARG A 69 -9.86 17.98 4.88
C ARG A 69 -10.80 19.17 5.04
N ASN A 70 -11.20 19.78 3.93
CA ASN A 70 -12.08 20.94 3.91
C ASN A 70 -13.53 20.58 4.29
N ASN A 71 -13.90 19.30 4.15
CA ASN A 71 -15.22 18.79 4.54
C ASN A 71 -15.20 18.01 5.86
N TYR A 72 -14.15 18.22 6.68
CA TYR A 72 -14.05 17.66 8.02
C TYR A 72 -15.17 18.15 8.94
N PRO A 73 -15.78 17.32 9.81
CA PRO A 73 -15.55 15.88 9.88
C PRO A 73 -16.52 15.05 9.02
N TYR A 74 -17.70 15.53 8.67
CA TYR A 74 -18.80 14.71 8.13
C TYR A 74 -19.33 15.15 6.77
N GLY A 75 -18.71 16.15 6.14
CA GLY A 75 -19.16 16.69 4.84
C GLY A 75 -19.12 15.68 3.70
N MET A 76 -18.37 14.59 3.85
CA MET A 76 -18.28 13.50 2.89
C MET A 76 -19.26 12.34 3.18
N ALA A 77 -20.01 12.37 4.30
CA ALA A 77 -20.93 11.29 4.69
C ALA A 77 -22.13 11.21 3.73
N ALA A 78 -22.35 10.01 3.17
CA ALA A 78 -23.47 9.73 2.26
C ALA A 78 -24.67 9.08 2.97
N ILE A 79 -24.52 8.69 4.23
CA ILE A 79 -25.58 8.16 5.11
C ILE A 79 -25.63 8.97 6.41
N PRO A 80 -26.73 8.92 7.16
CA PRO A 80 -26.82 9.54 8.47
C PRO A 80 -25.72 9.03 9.42
N ILE A 81 -25.12 9.92 10.22
CA ILE A 81 -24.04 9.57 11.13
C ILE A 81 -24.42 8.48 12.14
N LYS A 82 -25.68 8.43 12.54
CA LYS A 82 -26.21 7.37 13.44
C LYS A 82 -26.13 5.96 12.85
N ASP A 83 -26.04 5.86 11.52
CA ASP A 83 -25.94 4.59 10.77
C ASP A 83 -24.48 4.23 10.47
N CYS A 84 -23.52 5.13 10.79
CA CYS A 84 -22.10 4.84 10.79
C CYS A 84 -21.70 4.15 12.09
N VAL A 85 -20.96 3.06 12.00
CA VAL A 85 -20.53 2.25 13.16
C VAL A 85 -19.06 2.42 13.49
N ARG A 86 -18.28 3.07 12.59
CA ARG A 86 -16.85 3.30 12.78
C ARG A 86 -16.36 4.55 12.06
N ILE A 87 -15.35 5.17 12.67
CA ILE A 87 -14.60 6.29 12.13
C ILE A 87 -13.11 5.94 12.18
N HIS A 88 -12.40 6.21 11.09
CA HIS A 88 -10.95 6.23 11.01
C HIS A 88 -10.47 7.61 10.58
N SER A 89 -9.21 7.92 10.83
CA SER A 89 -8.61 9.17 10.35
C SER A 89 -7.12 9.03 10.10
N SER A 90 -6.59 9.92 9.26
CA SER A 90 -5.15 10.15 9.16
C SER A 90 -4.63 10.89 10.39
N SER A 91 -3.29 10.98 10.55
CA SER A 91 -2.64 11.66 11.70
C SER A 91 -2.93 13.15 11.81
N GLY A 92 -3.31 13.81 10.69
CA GLY A 92 -3.63 15.25 10.71
C GLY A 92 -2.45 16.19 11.02
N THR A 93 -1.22 15.75 10.85
CA THR A 93 0.00 16.52 11.19
C THR A 93 0.10 17.87 10.45
N THR A 94 -0.57 18.01 9.32
CA THR A 94 -0.52 19.21 8.45
C THR A 94 -1.87 19.93 8.34
N GLY A 95 -2.76 19.82 9.32
CA GLY A 95 -4.09 20.42 9.33
C GLY A 95 -5.19 19.46 9.80
N ASN A 96 -6.44 19.68 9.37
CA ASN A 96 -7.51 18.74 9.68
C ASN A 96 -7.17 17.33 9.15
N PRO A 97 -7.37 16.27 9.96
CA PRO A 97 -7.19 14.91 9.48
C PRO A 97 -8.22 14.57 8.39
N THR A 98 -7.87 13.63 7.51
CA THR A 98 -8.89 13.02 6.66
C THR A 98 -9.69 12.03 7.50
N VAL A 99 -11.02 12.20 7.50
CA VAL A 99 -11.93 11.29 8.20
C VAL A 99 -12.51 10.29 7.22
N VAL A 100 -12.66 9.06 7.67
CA VAL A 100 -13.23 7.96 6.91
C VAL A 100 -14.31 7.28 7.74
N LEU A 101 -15.52 7.22 7.20
CA LEU A 101 -16.70 6.67 7.86
C LEU A 101 -17.06 5.31 7.28
N HIS A 102 -17.53 4.42 8.12
CA HIS A 102 -17.95 3.08 7.72
C HIS A 102 -19.32 2.73 8.31
N SER A 103 -20.19 2.17 7.49
CA SER A 103 -21.36 1.41 7.94
C SER A 103 -20.94 -0.02 8.35
N ALA A 104 -21.86 -0.76 8.98
CA ALA A 104 -21.62 -2.17 9.30
C ALA A 104 -21.36 -3.00 8.02
N LYS A 105 -22.03 -2.67 6.93
CA LYS A 105 -21.86 -3.33 5.64
C LYS A 105 -20.49 -3.03 5.03
N ASP A 106 -20.01 -1.78 5.13
CA ASP A 106 -18.67 -1.40 4.68
C ASP A 106 -17.60 -2.21 5.42
N LEU A 107 -17.76 -2.42 6.73
CA LEU A 107 -16.81 -3.20 7.53
C LEU A 107 -16.82 -4.69 7.17
N ASP A 108 -17.99 -5.28 6.95
CA ASP A 108 -18.09 -6.69 6.55
C ASP A 108 -17.48 -6.91 5.17
N GLN A 109 -17.74 -6.00 4.23
CA GLN A 109 -17.14 -6.03 2.91
C GLN A 109 -15.62 -5.88 2.96
N TRP A 110 -15.11 -4.95 3.76
CA TRP A 110 -13.68 -4.75 3.94
C TRP A 110 -13.01 -5.98 4.54
N ALA A 111 -13.60 -6.56 5.60
CA ALA A 111 -13.12 -7.82 6.17
C ALA A 111 -13.06 -8.94 5.12
N ASN A 112 -14.10 -9.06 4.28
CA ASN A 112 -14.15 -10.04 3.19
C ASN A 112 -13.06 -9.79 2.13
N GLN A 113 -12.81 -8.52 1.78
CA GLN A 113 -11.77 -8.14 0.81
C GLN A 113 -10.37 -8.49 1.34
N VAL A 114 -10.08 -8.22 2.63
CA VAL A 114 -8.79 -8.57 3.22
C VAL A 114 -8.64 -10.10 3.37
N ALA A 115 -9.71 -10.82 3.74
CA ALA A 115 -9.71 -12.29 3.75
C ALA A 115 -9.38 -12.86 2.35
N ARG A 116 -9.95 -12.29 1.28
CA ARG A 116 -9.63 -12.64 -0.11
C ARG A 116 -8.14 -12.45 -0.42
N CYS A 117 -7.56 -11.32 0.01
CA CYS A 117 -6.13 -11.05 -0.14
C CYS A 117 -5.26 -12.08 0.58
N MET A 118 -5.59 -12.39 1.83
CA MET A 118 -4.86 -13.35 2.65
C MET A 118 -4.98 -14.77 2.07
N TYR A 119 -6.18 -15.17 1.64
CA TYR A 119 -6.40 -16.47 1.01
C TYR A 119 -5.61 -16.60 -0.30
N MET A 120 -5.51 -15.53 -1.08
CA MET A 120 -4.79 -15.48 -2.36
C MET A 120 -3.28 -15.78 -2.21
N VAL A 121 -2.68 -15.44 -1.08
CA VAL A 121 -1.27 -15.71 -0.79
C VAL A 121 -1.03 -16.99 0.00
N GLY A 122 -2.07 -17.82 0.15
CA GLY A 122 -1.95 -19.14 0.76
C GLY A 122 -2.26 -19.22 2.25
N ILE A 123 -2.68 -18.12 2.90
CA ILE A 123 -3.11 -18.14 4.30
C ILE A 123 -4.46 -18.87 4.41
N ARG A 124 -4.63 -19.71 5.43
CA ARG A 124 -5.81 -20.55 5.64
C ARG A 124 -6.32 -20.45 7.09
N ASP A 125 -7.46 -21.03 7.35
CA ASP A 125 -8.10 -21.14 8.68
C ASP A 125 -7.28 -21.95 9.70
N THR A 126 -6.33 -22.74 9.23
CA THR A 126 -5.37 -23.48 10.05
C THR A 126 -4.18 -22.63 10.52
N ASP A 127 -4.03 -21.42 10.03
CA ASP A 127 -2.91 -20.54 10.35
C ASP A 127 -3.12 -19.75 11.64
N VAL A 128 -1.99 -19.46 12.29
CA VAL A 128 -1.90 -18.49 13.39
C VAL A 128 -1.38 -17.17 12.83
N PHE A 129 -2.25 -16.20 12.73
CA PHE A 129 -1.95 -14.89 12.16
C PHE A 129 -1.66 -13.87 13.25
N GLN A 130 -0.47 -13.29 13.25
CA GLN A 130 -0.10 -12.22 14.19
C GLN A 130 -0.04 -10.87 13.49
N ASN A 131 -0.74 -9.89 14.07
CA ASN A 131 -0.77 -8.53 13.55
C ASN A 131 0.12 -7.63 14.39
N THR A 132 1.20 -7.11 13.79
CA THR A 132 2.17 -6.24 14.47
C THR A 132 1.92 -4.76 14.24
N SER A 133 0.84 -4.39 13.56
CA SER A 133 0.46 -2.99 13.32
C SER A 133 -0.32 -2.40 14.48
N GLY A 134 -0.17 -1.08 14.66
CA GLY A 134 -0.94 -0.35 15.66
C GLY A 134 -2.43 -0.36 15.38
N TYR A 135 -3.21 -0.39 16.45
CA TYR A 135 -4.66 -0.20 16.44
C TYR A 135 -4.99 1.27 16.75
N GLY A 136 -6.22 1.67 16.57
CA GLY A 136 -6.70 3.03 16.84
C GLY A 136 -7.29 3.68 15.59
N MET A 137 -6.96 4.94 15.33
CA MET A 137 -7.55 5.68 14.21
C MET A 137 -7.05 5.22 12.82
N PHE A 138 -5.92 4.52 12.77
CA PHE A 138 -5.39 3.95 11.51
C PHE A 138 -6.12 2.67 11.12
N THR A 139 -6.20 2.42 9.82
CA THR A 139 -6.93 1.29 9.24
C THR A 139 -6.15 -0.03 9.24
N GLY A 140 -4.79 0.04 9.20
CA GLY A 140 -3.93 -1.12 8.97
C GLY A 140 -4.14 -2.28 9.94
N GLY A 141 -4.10 -2.00 11.25
CA GLY A 141 -4.27 -3.01 12.29
C GLY A 141 -5.63 -3.70 12.23
N LEU A 142 -6.71 -2.93 12.23
CA LEU A 142 -8.07 -3.46 12.25
C LEU A 142 -8.42 -4.19 10.94
N GLY A 143 -7.97 -3.69 9.78
CA GLY A 143 -8.27 -4.33 8.52
C GLY A 143 -7.74 -5.75 8.41
N PHE A 144 -6.46 -5.96 8.75
CA PHE A 144 -5.87 -7.29 8.76
C PHE A 144 -6.48 -8.20 9.83
N GLN A 145 -6.78 -7.65 11.01
CA GLN A 145 -7.43 -8.45 12.06
C GLN A 145 -8.77 -9.00 11.57
N TYR A 146 -9.66 -8.14 11.09
CA TYR A 146 -10.98 -8.60 10.62
C TYR A 146 -10.90 -9.53 9.42
N GLY A 147 -9.92 -9.31 8.53
CA GLY A 147 -9.68 -10.24 7.42
C GLY A 147 -9.26 -11.61 7.90
N ALA A 148 -8.32 -11.68 8.86
CA ALA A 148 -7.84 -12.92 9.44
C ALA A 148 -8.96 -13.68 10.22
N GLU A 149 -9.73 -12.96 11.05
CA GLU A 149 -10.86 -13.52 11.76
C GLU A 149 -11.95 -14.04 10.81
N LYS A 150 -12.24 -13.28 9.72
CA LYS A 150 -13.20 -13.71 8.70
C LYS A 150 -12.72 -14.92 7.91
N LEU A 151 -11.42 -15.04 7.70
CA LEU A 151 -10.79 -16.21 7.07
C LEU A 151 -10.81 -17.42 8.00
N GLY A 152 -10.92 -17.22 9.31
CA GLY A 152 -10.96 -18.29 10.32
C GLY A 152 -9.61 -18.56 10.99
N CYS A 153 -8.59 -17.72 10.76
CA CYS A 153 -7.29 -17.84 11.42
C CYS A 153 -7.39 -17.65 12.92
N LEU A 154 -6.55 -18.34 13.70
CA LEU A 154 -6.27 -17.92 15.07
C LEU A 154 -5.51 -16.60 15.04
N THR A 155 -6.20 -15.51 15.39
CA THR A 155 -5.64 -14.16 15.26
C THR A 155 -5.02 -13.67 16.55
N VAL A 156 -3.75 -13.25 16.50
CA VAL A 156 -2.99 -12.68 17.63
C VAL A 156 -2.92 -11.15 17.46
N PRO A 157 -3.73 -10.36 18.18
CA PRO A 157 -3.76 -8.89 18.06
C PRO A 157 -2.63 -8.26 18.88
N ALA A 158 -1.39 -8.51 18.46
CA ALA A 158 -0.19 -8.13 19.22
C ALA A 158 0.05 -6.63 19.28
N ALA A 159 -0.51 -5.87 18.32
CA ALA A 159 -0.31 -4.44 18.13
C ALA A 159 1.17 -4.06 17.85
N ALA A 160 1.47 -2.77 17.75
CA ALA A 160 2.83 -2.28 17.52
C ALA A 160 3.65 -2.24 18.82
N GLY A 161 4.98 -2.23 18.66
CA GLY A 161 5.94 -2.02 19.75
C GLY A 161 6.39 -3.28 20.47
N ASN A 162 7.40 -3.13 21.35
CA ASN A 162 8.03 -4.18 22.14
C ASN A 162 8.44 -5.43 21.35
N THR A 163 9.50 -5.31 20.56
CA THR A 163 9.96 -6.37 19.65
C THR A 163 10.22 -7.71 20.35
N LYS A 164 10.78 -7.73 21.55
CA LYS A 164 10.99 -8.98 22.32
C LYS A 164 9.68 -9.67 22.68
N ARG A 165 8.62 -8.89 22.96
CA ARG A 165 7.28 -9.45 23.20
C ARG A 165 6.66 -10.00 21.90
N GLN A 166 6.87 -9.33 20.76
CA GLN A 166 6.44 -9.85 19.46
C GLN A 166 7.09 -11.21 19.18
N ILE A 167 8.39 -11.31 19.38
CA ILE A 167 9.16 -12.55 19.21
C ILE A 167 8.63 -13.64 20.13
N LYS A 168 8.39 -13.30 21.41
CA LYS A 168 7.81 -14.24 22.37
C LYS A 168 6.45 -14.77 21.90
N PHE A 169 5.58 -13.93 21.36
CA PHE A 169 4.29 -14.38 20.84
C PHE A 169 4.45 -15.28 19.61
N ILE A 170 5.40 -14.95 18.70
CA ILE A 170 5.71 -15.79 17.54
C ILE A 170 6.08 -17.20 17.97
N THR A 171 6.94 -17.32 18.99
CA THR A 171 7.41 -18.65 19.48
C THR A 171 6.35 -19.36 20.31
N ASP A 172 5.73 -18.68 21.27
CA ASP A 172 4.80 -19.30 22.21
C ASP A 172 3.47 -19.75 21.56
N PHE A 173 2.93 -18.93 20.64
CA PHE A 173 1.67 -19.22 19.96
C PHE A 173 1.86 -19.97 18.65
N GLY A 174 3.13 -20.15 18.21
CA GLY A 174 3.45 -20.83 16.96
C GLY A 174 2.92 -20.09 15.76
N THR A 175 3.10 -18.75 15.74
CA THR A 175 2.68 -17.89 14.64
C THR A 175 3.24 -18.38 13.31
N THR A 176 2.36 -18.50 12.31
CA THR A 176 2.70 -18.95 10.96
C THR A 176 2.72 -17.81 9.94
N CYS A 177 1.91 -16.80 10.18
CA CYS A 177 1.76 -15.65 9.27
C CYS A 177 1.81 -14.32 10.02
N LEU A 178 2.45 -13.30 9.42
CA LEU A 178 2.53 -11.93 9.97
C LEU A 178 1.94 -10.90 9.02
N HIS A 179 1.33 -9.85 9.57
CA HIS A 179 1.30 -8.54 8.93
C HIS A 179 2.32 -7.64 9.61
N ILE A 180 3.22 -7.04 8.83
CA ILE A 180 4.36 -6.28 9.34
C ILE A 180 4.78 -5.22 8.32
N ILE A 181 5.29 -4.07 8.78
CA ILE A 181 5.89 -3.08 7.88
C ILE A 181 7.31 -3.50 7.48
N PRO A 182 7.79 -3.20 6.26
CA PRO A 182 9.07 -3.67 5.75
C PRO A 182 10.27 -3.36 6.65
N SER A 183 10.40 -2.12 7.12
CA SER A 183 11.48 -1.71 8.01
C SER A 183 11.49 -2.50 9.32
N TYR A 184 10.31 -2.72 9.89
CA TYR A 184 10.18 -3.48 11.12
C TYR A 184 10.40 -4.98 10.93
N ALA A 185 10.10 -5.54 9.76
CA ALA A 185 10.39 -6.95 9.45
C ALA A 185 11.89 -7.25 9.51
N THR A 186 12.73 -6.35 9.00
CA THR A 186 14.18 -6.47 9.10
C THR A 186 14.63 -6.37 10.56
N ARG A 187 14.15 -5.36 11.29
CA ARG A 187 14.50 -5.19 12.72
C ARG A 187 14.04 -6.38 13.57
N LEU A 188 12.88 -6.96 13.29
CA LEU A 188 12.39 -8.16 13.98
C LEU A 188 13.36 -9.33 13.80
N ALA A 189 13.83 -9.57 12.57
CA ALA A 189 14.80 -10.62 12.28
C ALA A 189 16.13 -10.39 13.01
N GLU A 190 16.67 -9.17 12.99
CA GLU A 190 17.90 -8.77 13.69
C GLU A 190 17.79 -9.09 15.18
N VAL A 191 16.72 -8.64 15.85
CA VAL A 191 16.51 -8.91 17.28
C VAL A 191 16.36 -10.40 17.56
N MET A 192 15.77 -11.18 16.66
CA MET A 192 15.72 -12.63 16.82
C MET A 192 17.12 -13.23 16.81
N TYR A 193 18.00 -12.84 15.88
CA TYR A 193 19.39 -13.28 15.86
C TYR A 193 20.19 -12.81 17.10
N GLU A 194 20.00 -11.56 17.56
CA GLU A 194 20.58 -11.07 18.81
C GLU A 194 20.17 -11.93 20.02
N MET A 195 18.94 -12.46 20.02
CA MET A 195 18.43 -13.37 21.05
C MET A 195 18.89 -14.83 20.88
N GLY A 196 19.70 -15.12 19.86
CA GLY A 196 20.18 -16.49 19.54
C GLY A 196 19.15 -17.36 18.82
N LEU A 197 18.08 -16.77 18.28
CA LEU A 197 17.06 -17.46 17.52
C LEU A 197 17.30 -17.29 16.00
N ASP A 198 17.27 -18.39 15.25
CA ASP A 198 17.21 -18.35 13.80
C ASP A 198 15.73 -18.45 13.36
N PRO A 199 15.12 -17.39 12.80
CA PRO A 199 13.70 -17.40 12.41
C PRO A 199 13.35 -18.60 11.51
N ARG A 200 14.28 -19.01 10.63
CA ARG A 200 14.10 -20.08 9.66
C ARG A 200 14.00 -21.48 10.28
N ARG A 201 14.54 -21.64 11.50
CA ARG A 201 14.60 -22.92 12.22
C ARG A 201 13.72 -22.92 13.46
N ASP A 202 13.70 -21.79 14.17
CA ASP A 202 13.16 -21.71 15.52
C ASP A 202 11.73 -21.14 15.55
N THR A 203 11.14 -20.87 14.36
CA THR A 203 9.74 -20.44 14.23
C THR A 203 8.97 -21.30 13.23
N LYS A 204 7.65 -21.10 13.19
CA LYS A 204 6.76 -21.70 12.19
C LYS A 204 6.37 -20.72 11.09
N LEU A 205 6.99 -19.55 11.04
CA LEU A 205 6.70 -18.52 10.05
C LEU A 205 6.92 -19.05 8.63
N HIS A 206 5.97 -18.80 7.75
CA HIS A 206 6.09 -19.12 6.32
C HIS A 206 5.59 -18.01 5.40
N THR A 207 4.72 -17.11 5.89
CA THR A 207 4.12 -16.04 5.07
C THR A 207 4.12 -14.72 5.83
N VAL A 208 4.54 -13.66 5.16
CA VAL A 208 4.40 -12.29 5.69
C VAL A 208 3.72 -11.37 4.65
N CYS A 209 2.77 -10.59 5.11
CA CYS A 209 2.15 -9.50 4.34
C CYS A 209 2.88 -8.21 4.70
N ILE A 210 3.57 -7.60 3.74
CA ILE A 210 4.34 -6.38 3.93
C ILE A 210 3.70 -5.20 3.18
N GLY A 211 3.64 -4.04 3.82
CA GLY A 211 3.05 -2.83 3.22
C GLY A 211 3.09 -1.65 4.17
N ALA A 212 2.30 -0.63 3.86
CA ALA A 212 2.24 0.66 4.55
C ALA A 212 3.50 1.54 4.40
N GLU A 213 4.61 0.99 3.95
CA GLU A 213 5.83 1.72 3.56
C GLU A 213 6.18 1.37 2.12
N PRO A 214 6.69 2.32 1.32
CA PRO A 214 7.35 2.00 0.06
C PRO A 214 8.52 1.04 0.34
N HIS A 215 8.71 0.07 -0.51
CA HIS A 215 9.86 -0.85 -0.42
C HIS A 215 10.20 -1.41 -1.79
N SER A 216 11.50 -1.64 -2.00
CA SER A 216 12.04 -2.21 -3.21
C SER A 216 11.86 -3.72 -3.26
N GLU A 217 12.05 -4.31 -4.45
CA GLU A 217 12.07 -5.76 -4.61
C GLU A 217 13.26 -6.38 -3.86
N GLU A 218 14.36 -5.66 -3.81
CA GLU A 218 15.58 -6.03 -3.09
C GLU A 218 15.32 -6.15 -1.59
N GLN A 219 14.61 -5.17 -1.01
CA GLN A 219 14.22 -5.24 0.41
C GLN A 219 13.25 -6.39 0.68
N ARG A 220 12.26 -6.63 -0.19
CA ARG A 220 11.37 -7.78 -0.07
C ARG A 220 12.16 -9.10 -0.02
N ARG A 221 13.11 -9.29 -0.95
CA ARG A 221 13.96 -10.49 -0.98
C ARG A 221 14.83 -10.62 0.25
N ARG A 222 15.35 -9.50 0.77
CA ARG A 222 16.10 -9.47 2.03
C ARG A 222 15.25 -9.95 3.21
N ILE A 223 14.01 -9.48 3.32
CA ILE A 223 13.06 -9.93 4.34
C ILE A 223 12.81 -11.45 4.21
N GLU A 224 12.57 -11.95 3.00
CA GLU A 224 12.37 -13.37 2.75
C GLU A 224 13.57 -14.21 3.20
N GLN A 225 14.78 -13.73 2.91
CA GLN A 225 16.03 -14.44 3.31
C GLN A 225 16.24 -14.43 4.82
N LEU A 226 16.01 -13.28 5.46
CA LEU A 226 16.24 -13.12 6.91
C LEU A 226 15.25 -13.94 7.74
N LEU A 227 13.98 -13.93 7.37
CA LEU A 227 12.91 -14.60 8.12
C LEU A 227 12.64 -16.04 7.64
N GLY A 228 13.12 -16.44 6.45
CA GLY A 228 12.83 -17.76 5.87
C GLY A 228 11.37 -17.90 5.39
N VAL A 229 10.76 -16.84 4.93
CA VAL A 229 9.33 -16.75 4.58
C VAL A 229 9.13 -16.36 3.12
N LYS A 230 7.87 -16.41 2.67
CA LYS A 230 7.41 -15.66 1.49
C LYS A 230 6.80 -14.34 1.93
N ALA A 231 7.25 -13.23 1.30
CA ALA A 231 6.77 -11.88 1.59
C ALA A 231 5.93 -11.34 0.43
N TYR A 232 4.70 -10.96 0.72
CA TYR A 232 3.75 -10.45 -0.28
C TYR A 232 3.45 -8.98 -0.03
N ASN A 233 3.59 -8.17 -1.08
CA ASN A 233 3.30 -6.76 -1.02
C ASN A 233 1.80 -6.53 -0.93
N CYS A 234 1.38 -5.68 0.01
CA CYS A 234 0.01 -5.23 0.16
C CYS A 234 -0.07 -3.70 0.10
N PHE A 235 -0.99 -3.22 -0.72
CA PHE A 235 -1.30 -1.81 -0.82
C PHE A 235 -2.66 -1.52 -0.20
N GLY A 236 -2.72 -0.43 0.52
CA GLY A 236 -3.95 0.11 1.08
C GLY A 236 -3.79 1.56 1.49
N MET A 237 -4.91 2.24 1.61
CA MET A 237 -4.97 3.60 2.10
C MET A 237 -6.27 3.80 2.87
N SER A 238 -6.23 4.63 3.91
CA SER A 238 -7.37 4.83 4.80
C SER A 238 -8.61 5.30 4.03
N GLU A 239 -8.44 6.15 3.05
CA GLU A 239 -9.50 6.70 2.22
C GLU A 239 -10.24 5.62 1.41
N MET A 240 -9.58 4.48 1.14
CA MET A 240 -10.12 3.33 0.40
C MET A 240 -10.39 2.11 1.31
N ASN A 241 -10.80 2.33 2.55
CA ASN A 241 -11.04 1.36 3.62
C ASN A 241 -9.75 0.80 4.28
N GLY A 242 -8.55 1.12 3.82
CA GLY A 242 -7.31 0.63 4.42
C GLY A 242 -6.65 -0.50 3.62
N PRO A 243 -6.06 -1.51 4.28
CA PRO A 243 -5.40 -2.61 3.58
C PRO A 243 -6.37 -3.42 2.72
N GLY A 244 -5.84 -4.02 1.66
CA GLY A 244 -6.59 -4.90 0.77
C GLY A 244 -7.08 -4.23 -0.52
N VAL A 245 -6.75 -2.96 -0.78
CA VAL A 245 -7.09 -2.29 -2.06
C VAL A 245 -6.44 -3.00 -3.23
N ALA A 246 -5.13 -3.28 -3.12
CA ALA A 246 -4.40 -4.11 -4.06
C ALA A 246 -3.40 -5.00 -3.33
N PHE A 247 -3.17 -6.21 -3.85
CA PHE A 247 -2.38 -7.22 -3.17
C PHE A 247 -1.67 -8.14 -4.17
N GLU A 248 -0.43 -8.52 -3.89
CA GLU A 248 0.26 -9.55 -4.67
C GLU A 248 -0.42 -10.92 -4.50
N CYS A 249 -0.37 -11.73 -5.54
CA CYS A 249 -0.66 -13.16 -5.46
C CYS A 249 0.64 -13.97 -5.34
N THR A 250 0.55 -15.28 -5.33
CA THR A 250 1.71 -16.19 -5.24
C THR A 250 2.72 -16.04 -6.37
N GLU A 251 2.34 -15.43 -7.49
CA GLU A 251 3.24 -15.15 -8.62
C GLU A 251 4.19 -13.97 -8.35
N GLN A 252 3.89 -13.12 -7.34
CA GLN A 252 4.68 -11.95 -6.97
C GLN A 252 4.99 -10.99 -8.16
N ASN A 253 4.05 -10.93 -9.12
CA ASN A 253 4.17 -10.15 -10.35
C ASN A 253 3.06 -9.11 -10.45
N GLY A 254 3.20 -8.05 -9.65
CA GLY A 254 2.21 -6.98 -9.52
C GLY A 254 1.09 -7.29 -8.54
N LEU A 255 0.35 -6.24 -8.17
CA LEU A 255 -0.71 -6.30 -7.17
C LEU A 255 -2.07 -6.35 -7.87
N HIS A 256 -2.85 -7.40 -7.66
CA HIS A 256 -4.23 -7.43 -8.10
C HIS A 256 -5.05 -6.36 -7.39
N ILE A 257 -5.72 -5.49 -8.15
CA ILE A 257 -6.67 -4.51 -7.62
C ILE A 257 -8.09 -5.06 -7.79
N TRP A 258 -8.89 -4.99 -6.73
CA TRP A 258 -10.21 -5.61 -6.72
C TRP A 258 -11.24 -4.75 -7.47
N GLU A 259 -11.36 -4.98 -8.78
CA GLU A 259 -12.21 -4.19 -9.68
C GLU A 259 -13.72 -4.37 -9.44
N ASP A 260 -14.11 -5.34 -8.64
CA ASP A 260 -15.47 -5.44 -8.10
C ASP A 260 -15.77 -4.43 -6.98
N ASN A 261 -14.75 -3.82 -6.38
CA ASN A 261 -14.86 -2.85 -5.30
C ASN A 261 -14.45 -1.43 -5.70
N VAL A 262 -13.52 -1.32 -6.67
CA VAL A 262 -13.02 -0.03 -7.14
C VAL A 262 -12.88 0.00 -8.66
N ILE A 263 -13.03 1.18 -9.25
CA ILE A 263 -12.59 1.47 -10.60
C ILE A 263 -11.26 2.18 -10.51
N VAL A 264 -10.27 1.73 -11.29
CA VAL A 264 -8.93 2.32 -11.36
C VAL A 264 -8.76 3.05 -12.69
N GLU A 265 -8.30 4.29 -12.60
CA GLU A 265 -7.79 5.10 -13.71
C GLU A 265 -6.31 5.39 -13.45
N ILE A 266 -5.51 5.48 -14.52
CA ILE A 266 -4.12 5.96 -14.45
C ILE A 266 -4.06 7.21 -15.31
N ILE A 267 -3.63 8.33 -14.73
CA ILE A 267 -3.62 9.63 -15.40
C ILE A 267 -2.21 10.24 -15.38
N ASP A 268 -1.93 11.07 -16.35
CA ASP A 268 -0.78 11.96 -16.28
C ASP A 268 -1.00 13.00 -15.16
N PRO A 269 -0.10 13.14 -14.18
CA PRO A 269 -0.33 14.02 -13.02
C PRO A 269 -0.37 15.51 -13.34
N VAL A 270 0.13 15.93 -14.53
CA VAL A 270 0.19 17.32 -14.99
C VAL A 270 -1.01 17.65 -15.88
N THR A 271 -1.22 16.85 -16.94
CA THR A 271 -2.31 17.11 -17.91
C THR A 271 -3.66 16.60 -17.41
N LEU A 272 -3.68 15.71 -16.41
CA LEU A 272 -4.86 15.06 -15.83
C LEU A 272 -5.62 14.18 -16.83
N GLN A 273 -4.99 13.83 -17.95
CA GLN A 273 -5.56 12.95 -18.96
C GLN A 273 -5.18 11.51 -18.73
N PRO A 274 -6.04 10.54 -19.09
CA PRO A 274 -5.68 9.13 -19.02
C PRO A 274 -4.41 8.83 -19.82
N VAL A 275 -3.53 7.99 -19.26
CA VAL A 275 -2.35 7.47 -19.96
C VAL A 275 -2.68 6.13 -20.64
N LYS A 276 -1.83 5.68 -21.56
CA LYS A 276 -1.99 4.39 -22.20
C LYS A 276 -1.69 3.25 -21.23
N GLU A 277 -2.26 2.07 -21.50
CA GLU A 277 -1.97 0.87 -20.72
C GLU A 277 -0.45 0.57 -20.72
N GLY A 278 0.10 0.30 -19.55
CA GLY A 278 1.53 0.10 -19.34
C GLY A 278 2.34 1.38 -19.11
N GLU A 279 1.79 2.56 -19.41
CA GLU A 279 2.45 3.83 -19.09
C GLU A 279 2.22 4.19 -17.62
N VAL A 280 3.27 4.74 -16.99
CA VAL A 280 3.23 5.18 -15.59
C VAL A 280 2.51 6.51 -15.48
N GLY A 281 1.60 6.59 -14.52
CA GLY A 281 0.87 7.79 -14.16
C GLY A 281 0.38 7.75 -12.72
N GLU A 282 -0.34 8.77 -12.32
CA GLU A 282 -0.98 8.85 -11.01
C GLU A 282 -2.22 7.97 -10.99
N MET A 283 -2.33 7.13 -9.98
CA MET A 283 -3.49 6.30 -9.76
C MET A 283 -4.65 7.13 -9.20
N VAL A 284 -5.82 6.96 -9.82
CA VAL A 284 -7.09 7.53 -9.37
C VAL A 284 -8.07 6.40 -9.11
N LEU A 285 -8.75 6.44 -7.97
CA LEU A 285 -9.65 5.40 -7.53
C LEU A 285 -11.08 5.92 -7.33
N THR A 286 -12.05 5.15 -7.81
CA THR A 286 -13.47 5.35 -7.52
C THR A 286 -14.00 4.12 -6.78
N THR A 287 -14.51 4.30 -5.55
CA THR A 287 -15.17 3.20 -4.83
C THR A 287 -16.53 2.92 -5.43
N ILE A 288 -16.87 1.65 -5.61
CA ILE A 288 -18.16 1.24 -6.21
C ILE A 288 -18.94 0.23 -5.36
N ASN A 289 -18.46 -0.03 -4.16
CA ASN A 289 -19.10 -0.95 -3.23
C ASN A 289 -18.95 -0.43 -1.78
N ARG A 290 -19.22 0.87 -1.58
CA ARG A 290 -19.10 1.55 -0.31
C ARG A 290 -20.31 2.45 -0.07
N GLU A 291 -20.83 2.43 1.14
CA GLU A 291 -22.10 3.02 1.49
C GLU A 291 -21.95 4.31 2.30
N ALA A 292 -21.15 4.29 3.38
CA ALA A 292 -21.08 5.41 4.29
C ALA A 292 -20.38 6.65 3.73
N MET A 293 -19.31 6.41 2.96
CA MET A 293 -18.49 7.49 2.41
C MET A 293 -17.90 7.07 1.06
N PRO A 294 -18.70 6.98 0.00
CA PRO A 294 -18.19 6.71 -1.33
C PRO A 294 -17.24 7.83 -1.77
N LEU A 295 -16.18 7.47 -2.48
CA LEU A 295 -15.22 8.40 -3.08
C LEU A 295 -15.18 8.19 -4.59
N LEU A 296 -15.38 9.28 -5.34
CA LEU A 296 -15.38 9.29 -6.80
C LEU A 296 -14.12 9.99 -7.30
N ARG A 297 -13.41 9.33 -8.20
CA ARG A 297 -12.19 9.82 -8.85
C ARG A 297 -11.18 10.44 -7.86
N TYR A 298 -10.92 9.72 -6.78
CA TYR A 298 -9.99 10.17 -5.75
C TYR A 298 -8.54 10.06 -6.24
N ARG A 299 -7.84 11.20 -6.27
CA ARG A 299 -6.41 11.28 -6.63
C ARG A 299 -5.56 10.80 -5.48
N THR A 300 -4.91 9.63 -5.66
CA THR A 300 -4.10 9.02 -4.59
C THR A 300 -2.72 9.63 -4.47
N ARG A 301 -2.22 10.26 -5.53
CA ARG A 301 -0.85 10.71 -5.73
C ARG A 301 0.17 9.59 -5.92
N ASP A 302 -0.22 8.34 -5.79
CA ASP A 302 0.67 7.20 -6.00
C ASP A 302 0.92 6.96 -7.49
N LEU A 303 2.18 6.77 -7.87
CA LEU A 303 2.62 6.54 -9.25
C LEU A 303 2.79 5.05 -9.54
N THR A 304 2.01 4.56 -10.49
CA THR A 304 2.04 3.16 -10.94
C THR A 304 1.56 3.04 -12.38
N CYS A 305 1.47 1.83 -12.91
CA CYS A 305 0.79 1.53 -14.16
C CYS A 305 -0.02 0.23 -14.02
N VAL A 306 -0.98 0.05 -14.91
CA VAL A 306 -1.64 -1.25 -15.09
C VAL A 306 -0.70 -2.17 -15.88
N LEU A 307 -0.38 -3.33 -15.33
CA LEU A 307 0.41 -4.34 -16.03
C LEU A 307 -0.42 -5.01 -17.14
N PRO A 308 0.13 -5.15 -18.34
CA PRO A 308 -0.56 -5.83 -19.42
C PRO A 308 -0.62 -7.36 -19.20
N GLY A 309 -1.54 -8.00 -19.89
CA GLY A 309 -1.68 -9.45 -19.95
C GLY A 309 -2.29 -10.09 -18.71
N GLU A 310 -2.53 -11.38 -18.82
CA GLU A 310 -3.15 -12.20 -17.78
C GLU A 310 -2.13 -12.62 -16.71
N CYS A 311 -2.61 -12.93 -15.52
CA CYS A 311 -1.80 -13.49 -14.46
C CYS A 311 -1.89 -15.03 -14.47
N PRO A 312 -0.75 -15.75 -14.34
CA PRO A 312 -0.79 -17.22 -14.22
C PRO A 312 -1.62 -17.73 -13.04
N CYS A 313 -1.90 -16.88 -12.06
CA CYS A 313 -2.80 -17.21 -10.95
C CYS A 313 -4.28 -17.36 -11.36
N GLY A 314 -4.64 -17.13 -12.61
CA GLY A 314 -5.98 -17.29 -13.15
C GLY A 314 -7.00 -16.23 -12.73
N ARG A 315 -6.62 -15.23 -11.93
CA ARG A 315 -7.47 -14.07 -11.61
C ARG A 315 -7.52 -13.11 -12.79
N THR A 316 -8.70 -12.61 -13.06
CA THR A 316 -8.97 -11.73 -14.20
C THR A 316 -8.89 -10.24 -13.88
N HIS A 317 -8.84 -9.89 -12.59
CA HIS A 317 -8.68 -8.51 -12.12
C HIS A 317 -7.33 -7.92 -12.55
N LYS A 318 -7.32 -6.63 -12.89
CA LYS A 318 -6.09 -5.90 -13.27
C LYS A 318 -5.02 -6.04 -12.20
N ARG A 319 -3.77 -5.95 -12.65
CA ARG A 319 -2.60 -5.87 -11.78
C ARG A 319 -1.95 -4.50 -11.91
N LEU A 320 -1.62 -3.91 -10.78
CA LEU A 320 -0.79 -2.71 -10.71
C LEU A 320 0.67 -3.10 -10.61
N ALA A 321 1.54 -2.38 -11.30
CA ALA A 321 2.97 -2.48 -11.07
C ALA A 321 3.30 -2.02 -9.65
N ARG A 322 4.48 -2.37 -9.16
CA ARG A 322 5.02 -1.80 -7.91
C ARG A 322 5.04 -0.28 -7.99
N PHE A 323 4.62 0.38 -6.93
CA PHE A 323 4.58 1.84 -6.87
C PHE A 323 5.99 2.42 -6.98
N LYS A 324 6.14 3.45 -7.81
CA LYS A 324 7.41 4.16 -8.01
C LYS A 324 7.66 5.26 -6.98
N GLY A 325 6.64 5.64 -6.25
CA GLY A 325 6.62 6.75 -5.30
C GLY A 325 5.33 7.54 -5.43
N ARG A 326 5.31 8.73 -4.89
CA ARG A 326 4.17 9.65 -4.96
C ARG A 326 4.52 10.87 -5.81
N SER A 327 3.54 11.40 -6.54
CA SER A 327 3.74 12.61 -7.36
C SER A 327 4.05 13.87 -6.51
N ASP A 328 3.68 13.85 -5.21
CA ASP A 328 3.94 14.92 -4.24
C ASP A 328 5.20 14.68 -3.37
N ASP A 329 5.85 13.50 -3.47
CA ASP A 329 7.11 13.17 -2.79
C ASP A 329 8.31 13.15 -3.78
N MET A 330 8.09 13.57 -5.00
CA MET A 330 9.13 13.62 -6.02
C MET A 330 10.16 14.71 -5.69
N ILE A 331 11.41 14.32 -5.60
CA ILE A 331 12.54 15.21 -5.40
C ILE A 331 13.00 15.71 -6.78
N ILE A 332 13.04 17.03 -6.95
CA ILE A 332 13.62 17.63 -8.15
C ILE A 332 15.00 18.18 -7.78
N LEU A 333 16.05 17.55 -8.27
CA LEU A 333 17.44 17.94 -7.99
C LEU A 333 18.22 18.12 -9.29
N LYS A 334 18.76 19.32 -9.51
CA LYS A 334 19.54 19.66 -10.72
C LYS A 334 18.80 19.31 -12.03
N GLY A 335 17.46 19.47 -12.04
CA GLY A 335 16.62 19.16 -13.20
C GLY A 335 16.29 17.67 -13.40
N VAL A 336 16.67 16.81 -12.46
CA VAL A 336 16.34 15.38 -12.46
C VAL A 336 15.23 15.09 -11.46
N ASN A 337 14.23 14.35 -11.91
CA ASN A 337 13.14 13.87 -11.05
C ASN A 337 13.56 12.55 -10.39
N LEU A 338 13.59 12.53 -9.07
CA LEU A 338 14.06 11.41 -8.26
C LEU A 338 12.99 10.95 -7.28
N PHE A 339 13.00 9.66 -6.98
CA PHE A 339 12.16 9.08 -5.94
C PHE A 339 13.03 8.32 -4.93
N PRO A 340 12.75 8.42 -3.61
CA PRO A 340 13.52 7.73 -2.57
C PRO A 340 13.67 6.23 -2.80
N ILE A 341 12.65 5.58 -3.40
CA ILE A 341 12.68 4.15 -3.71
C ILE A 341 13.80 3.73 -4.68
N GLN A 342 14.28 4.66 -5.54
CA GLN A 342 15.40 4.38 -6.44
C GLN A 342 16.71 4.27 -5.65
N ILE A 343 16.86 5.08 -4.61
CA ILE A 343 18.01 5.04 -3.70
C ILE A 343 17.95 3.74 -2.89
N GLU A 344 16.81 3.43 -2.28
CA GLU A 344 16.61 2.20 -1.52
C GLU A 344 16.95 0.94 -2.33
N LYS A 345 16.49 0.87 -3.58
CA LYS A 345 16.77 -0.23 -4.50
C LYS A 345 18.27 -0.53 -4.62
N ILE A 346 19.11 0.51 -4.64
CA ILE A 346 20.57 0.36 -4.69
C ILE A 346 21.11 -0.05 -3.32
N LEU A 347 20.76 0.66 -2.26
CA LEU A 347 21.28 0.39 -0.93
C LEU A 347 20.99 -1.04 -0.46
N MET A 348 19.77 -1.54 -0.70
CA MET A 348 19.34 -2.87 -0.24
C MET A 348 20.00 -4.05 -0.99
N GLN A 349 20.78 -3.79 -2.06
CA GLN A 349 21.59 -4.83 -2.72
C GLN A 349 22.85 -5.19 -1.91
N PHE A 350 23.27 -4.33 -1.01
CA PHE A 350 24.49 -4.51 -0.22
C PHE A 350 24.15 -5.08 1.16
N LYS A 351 24.60 -6.30 1.41
CA LYS A 351 24.39 -6.99 2.70
C LYS A 351 25.15 -6.35 3.87
N GLU A 352 26.18 -5.57 3.56
CA GLU A 352 26.98 -4.81 4.50
C GLU A 352 26.26 -3.58 5.04
N LEU A 353 25.13 -3.18 4.43
CA LEU A 353 24.32 -2.04 4.86
C LEU A 353 23.16 -2.51 5.73
N GLY A 354 22.80 -1.68 6.70
CA GLY A 354 21.55 -1.75 7.44
C GLY A 354 20.34 -1.39 6.58
N SER A 355 19.16 -1.37 7.18
CA SER A 355 17.91 -1.02 6.49
C SER A 355 17.56 0.46 6.64
N ASN A 356 18.21 1.17 7.55
CA ASN A 356 17.92 2.57 7.84
C ASN A 356 18.82 3.47 7.01
N TYR A 357 18.23 4.45 6.37
CA TYR A 357 18.94 5.47 5.63
C TYR A 357 18.20 6.80 5.73
N LEU A 358 18.94 7.89 5.55
CA LEU A 358 18.44 9.26 5.54
C LEU A 358 18.89 9.96 4.26
N ILE A 359 17.95 10.62 3.59
CA ILE A 359 18.23 11.48 2.43
C ILE A 359 18.07 12.92 2.88
N THR A 360 19.12 13.70 2.77
CA THR A 360 19.11 15.14 3.07
C THR A 360 19.41 15.92 1.81
N ILE A 361 18.58 16.92 1.50
CA ILE A 361 18.82 17.89 0.43
C ILE A 361 19.15 19.22 1.07
N GLU A 362 20.32 19.75 0.76
CA GLU A 362 20.80 21.02 1.27
C GLU A 362 21.22 21.94 0.14
N THR A 363 20.90 23.23 0.26
CA THR A 363 21.38 24.23 -0.67
C THR A 363 22.74 24.74 -0.19
N VAL A 364 23.81 24.37 -0.89
CA VAL A 364 25.19 24.81 -0.62
C VAL A 364 25.58 25.88 -1.64
N GLY A 365 25.60 27.14 -1.19
CA GLY A 365 25.78 28.28 -2.11
C GLY A 365 24.58 28.43 -3.05
N ASN A 366 24.80 28.19 -4.35
CA ASN A 366 23.74 28.27 -5.37
C ASN A 366 23.34 26.89 -5.93
N ASN A 367 23.81 25.80 -5.31
CA ASN A 367 23.57 24.46 -5.80
C ASN A 367 22.90 23.62 -4.71
N ASP A 368 21.89 22.85 -5.10
CA ASP A 368 21.33 21.83 -4.23
C ASP A 368 22.21 20.58 -4.28
N GLU A 369 22.52 20.03 -3.12
CA GLU A 369 23.31 18.82 -2.95
C GLU A 369 22.50 17.76 -2.18
N MET A 370 22.73 16.51 -2.51
CA MET A 370 22.10 15.36 -1.85
C MET A 370 23.14 14.62 -1.01
N LEU A 371 22.85 14.48 0.27
CA LEU A 371 23.56 13.60 1.19
C LEU A 371 22.69 12.38 1.47
N ILE A 372 23.27 11.20 1.35
CA ILE A 372 22.67 9.93 1.72
C ILE A 372 23.49 9.36 2.87
N GLU A 373 22.89 9.26 4.04
CA GLU A 373 23.47 8.58 5.20
C GLU A 373 22.80 7.20 5.30
N VAL A 374 23.58 6.14 5.47
CA VAL A 374 23.07 4.78 5.60
C VAL A 374 23.85 4.02 6.66
N GLU A 375 23.12 3.29 7.51
CA GLU A 375 23.69 2.47 8.56
C GLU A 375 24.46 1.28 7.98
N LEU A 376 25.58 0.94 8.63
CA LEU A 376 26.26 -0.34 8.40
C LEU A 376 25.50 -1.47 9.13
N SER A 377 25.46 -2.64 8.54
CA SER A 377 24.89 -3.80 9.21
C SER A 377 25.85 -4.35 10.28
N ASP A 378 25.30 -5.03 11.30
CA ASP A 378 26.09 -5.72 12.31
C ASP A 378 27.00 -6.83 11.75
N LEU A 379 26.78 -7.21 10.49
CA LEU A 379 27.62 -8.17 9.75
C LEU A 379 28.88 -7.52 9.17
N PHE A 380 29.00 -6.18 9.26
CA PHE A 380 30.15 -5.47 8.75
C PHE A 380 31.34 -5.65 9.72
N THR A 381 32.48 -6.07 9.18
CA THR A 381 33.75 -6.09 9.91
C THR A 381 34.47 -4.77 9.67
N ASP A 382 34.93 -4.11 10.74
CA ASP A 382 35.58 -2.80 10.73
C ASP A 382 36.93 -2.82 9.99
N ASP A 383 36.86 -2.85 8.64
CA ASP A 383 37.99 -2.81 7.73
C ASP A 383 37.89 -1.59 6.83
N TYR A 384 38.81 -0.65 7.01
CA TYR A 384 38.83 0.61 6.26
C TYR A 384 38.93 0.40 4.73
N SER A 385 39.65 -0.61 4.27
CA SER A 385 39.79 -0.91 2.84
C SER A 385 38.48 -1.41 2.22
N VAL A 386 37.70 -2.17 2.99
CA VAL A 386 36.37 -2.65 2.63
C VAL A 386 35.40 -1.48 2.59
N LEU A 387 35.42 -0.59 3.58
CA LEU A 387 34.61 0.63 3.62
C LEU A 387 34.83 1.53 2.42
N GLN A 388 36.08 1.80 2.06
CA GLN A 388 36.38 2.64 0.89
C GLN A 388 35.88 2.03 -0.41
N ARG A 389 36.07 0.71 -0.59
CA ARG A 389 35.60 0.00 -1.79
C ARG A 389 34.07 -0.01 -1.84
N LEU A 390 33.40 -0.26 -0.73
CA LEU A 390 31.96 -0.27 -0.60
C LEU A 390 31.38 1.11 -0.93
N THR A 391 31.88 2.18 -0.31
CA THR A 391 31.47 3.55 -0.59
C THR A 391 31.60 3.90 -2.07
N LYS A 392 32.73 3.55 -2.69
CA LYS A 392 32.98 3.81 -4.10
C LYS A 392 31.99 3.06 -5.01
N GLU A 393 31.72 1.81 -4.72
CA GLU A 393 30.81 0.98 -5.52
C GLU A 393 29.35 1.46 -5.38
N ILE A 394 28.89 1.74 -4.15
CA ILE A 394 27.55 2.28 -3.91
C ILE A 394 27.38 3.62 -4.62
N THR A 395 28.33 4.53 -4.47
CA THR A 395 28.28 5.85 -5.12
C THR A 395 28.22 5.72 -6.63
N ARG A 396 28.96 4.76 -7.21
CA ARG A 396 28.91 4.48 -8.65
C ARG A 396 27.51 4.03 -9.08
N GLN A 397 26.92 3.05 -8.38
CA GLN A 397 25.60 2.54 -8.72
C GLN A 397 24.50 3.58 -8.50
N LEU A 398 24.58 4.38 -7.44
CA LEU A 398 23.68 5.51 -7.22
C LEU A 398 23.77 6.52 -8.36
N LYS A 399 24.99 6.86 -8.80
CA LYS A 399 25.18 7.76 -9.95
C LYS A 399 24.55 7.22 -11.23
N ASP A 400 24.71 5.93 -11.48
CA ASP A 400 24.18 5.29 -12.68
C ASP A 400 22.63 5.27 -12.67
N GLU A 401 22.01 5.01 -11.52
CA GLU A 401 20.55 4.98 -11.37
C GLU A 401 19.92 6.38 -11.31
N LEU A 402 20.55 7.32 -10.58
CA LEU A 402 19.99 8.65 -10.33
C LEU A 402 20.39 9.69 -11.37
N LEU A 403 21.35 9.38 -12.23
CA LEU A 403 21.95 10.32 -13.21
C LEU A 403 22.60 11.56 -12.58
N LEU A 404 22.87 11.50 -11.27
CA LEU A 404 23.60 12.49 -10.50
C LEU A 404 24.46 11.80 -9.44
N THR A 405 25.44 12.51 -8.91
CA THR A 405 26.36 11.96 -7.90
C THR A 405 25.97 12.50 -6.53
N PRO A 406 25.35 11.68 -5.63
CA PRO A 406 25.10 12.09 -4.27
C PRO A 406 26.38 11.99 -3.42
N HIS A 407 26.41 12.71 -2.29
CA HIS A 407 27.33 12.44 -1.21
C HIS A 407 26.83 11.23 -0.43
N LEU A 408 27.69 10.24 -0.19
CA LEU A 408 27.35 9.04 0.57
C LEU A 408 28.18 9.04 1.87
N LYS A 409 27.49 8.80 2.98
CA LYS A 409 28.09 8.61 4.30
C LYS A 409 27.60 7.29 4.91
N LEU A 410 28.53 6.41 5.23
CA LEU A 410 28.27 5.19 5.99
C LEU A 410 28.38 5.52 7.48
N VAL A 411 27.38 5.16 8.29
CA VAL A 411 27.25 5.50 9.71
C VAL A 411 27.06 4.25 10.56
#